data_95df797957eab1386c0f93672091d8ad
#
_entry.id   95df797957eab1386c0f93672091d8ad
#
_cell.length_a   1.000
_cell.length_b   1.000
_cell.length_c   1.000
_cell.angle_alpha   90.00
_cell.angle_beta   90.00
_cell.angle_gamma   90.00
#
_symmetry.space_group_name_H-M   'P 1'
#
loop_
_entity.id
_entity.type
_entity.pdbx_description
1 polymer ?
#
loop_
_entity_poly.entity_id
_entity_poly.type
_entity_poly.pdbx_seq_one_letter_code
_entity_poly.pdbx_strand_id
1 'polypeptide(L)'
;SEMMTALAGVEICKEPWRIYYDETENCRSIAYRNGAIADARTVERTFILGGIAILGEGAENELSARIESFAPRSGEMKARTVLGGSDDFARVLRRRETTRFLESIDQPGIAVHYHSQDNLYYAIVDIVDSMIAGSGNGHMFALHRELKNALYLCARIDPVGFLENLAAFGFPNVPPGEVRPFCEFIENSLLDFLETRSESLSFEDRFFIETLRQMARASSRSESLALLKDNPPDT
;
A
#
# COMPACT_ATOMS: atom_id res chain seq x y z
N SER A 1 -23.42 17.33 -3.52
CA SER A 1 -23.09 16.34 -4.54
C SER A 1 -22.55 16.99 -5.82
N GLU A 2 -23.31 17.91 -6.44
CA GLU A 2 -22.91 18.60 -7.69
C GLU A 2 -21.65 19.48 -7.53
N MET A 3 -21.45 20.10 -6.35
CA MET A 3 -20.29 20.94 -6.08
C MET A 3 -18.98 20.14 -6.02
N MET A 4 -19.01 18.90 -5.50
CA MET A 4 -17.84 18.00 -5.48
C MET A 4 -17.49 17.51 -6.89
N THR A 5 -18.47 17.27 -7.74
CA THR A 5 -18.28 16.89 -9.15
C THR A 5 -17.62 18.01 -9.95
N ALA A 6 -18.05 19.25 -9.74
CA ALA A 6 -17.48 20.43 -10.40
C ALA A 6 -16.02 20.70 -9.99
N LEU A 7 -15.67 20.42 -8.72
CA LEU A 7 -14.30 20.59 -8.20
C LEU A 7 -13.34 19.49 -8.69
N ALA A 8 -13.84 18.27 -8.90
CA ALA A 8 -13.00 17.14 -9.29
C ALA A 8 -12.89 16.95 -10.82
N GLY A 9 -13.71 17.65 -11.63
CA GLY A 9 -13.78 17.45 -13.08
C GLY A 9 -14.23 16.03 -13.48
N VAL A 10 -14.86 15.30 -12.55
CA VAL A 10 -15.28 13.91 -12.75
C VAL A 10 -16.76 13.89 -13.05
N GLU A 11 -17.11 13.41 -14.23
CA GLU A 11 -18.50 13.16 -14.61
C GLU A 11 -19.01 11.93 -13.84
N ILE A 12 -19.98 12.11 -12.96
CA ILE A 12 -20.59 11.00 -12.21
C ILE A 12 -21.48 10.21 -13.18
N CYS A 13 -21.04 8.99 -13.50
CA CYS A 13 -21.86 8.05 -14.25
C CYS A 13 -23.14 7.74 -13.44
N LYS A 14 -24.30 7.99 -14.06
CA LYS A 14 -25.61 7.78 -13.41
C LYS A 14 -26.10 6.34 -13.53
N GLU A 15 -25.45 5.54 -14.35
CA GLU A 15 -25.81 4.15 -14.54
C GLU A 15 -25.22 3.25 -13.42
N PRO A 16 -25.94 2.22 -12.97
CA PRO A 16 -25.49 1.38 -11.89
C PRO A 16 -24.34 0.48 -12.37
N TRP A 17 -23.19 0.61 -11.70
CA TRP A 17 -22.06 -0.29 -11.86
C TRP A 17 -22.15 -1.39 -10.80
N ARG A 18 -21.89 -2.63 -11.19
CA ARG A 18 -21.57 -3.72 -10.26
C ARG A 18 -20.06 -3.95 -10.26
N ILE A 19 -19.48 -4.03 -9.08
CA ILE A 19 -18.04 -4.18 -8.93
C ILE A 19 -17.78 -5.46 -8.15
N TYR A 20 -16.94 -6.33 -8.71
CA TYR A 20 -16.50 -7.58 -8.11
C TYR A 20 -15.01 -7.48 -7.83
N TYR A 21 -14.61 -7.67 -6.58
CA TYR A 21 -13.22 -7.61 -6.14
C TYR A 21 -12.73 -8.96 -5.61
N ASP A 22 -11.46 -9.21 -5.82
CA ASP A 22 -10.71 -10.30 -5.18
C ASP A 22 -9.34 -9.78 -4.73
N GLU A 23 -8.78 -10.40 -3.70
CA GLU A 23 -7.54 -10.01 -3.04
C GLU A 23 -6.42 -10.99 -3.36
N THR A 24 -5.24 -10.46 -3.65
CA THR A 24 -4.02 -11.26 -3.80
C THR A 24 -2.99 -10.82 -2.78
N GLU A 25 -2.32 -11.79 -2.15
CA GLU A 25 -1.28 -11.54 -1.13
C GLU A 25 -1.79 -10.67 0.02
N ASN A 26 -2.97 -11.05 0.55
CA ASN A 26 -3.59 -10.35 1.67
C ASN A 26 -2.71 -10.44 2.92
N CYS A 27 -1.84 -9.48 3.08
CA CYS A 27 -0.95 -9.32 4.23
C CYS A 27 -1.46 -8.15 5.08
N ARG A 28 -2.59 -8.37 5.78
CA ARG A 28 -3.19 -7.34 6.64
C ARG A 28 -2.33 -6.98 7.84
N SER A 29 -1.40 -7.84 8.22
CA SER A 29 -0.48 -7.56 9.31
C SER A 29 0.90 -8.17 9.06
N ILE A 30 1.94 -7.43 9.43
CA ILE A 30 3.29 -7.96 9.53
C ILE A 30 3.39 -8.65 10.89
N ALA A 31 3.39 -9.99 10.89
CA ALA A 31 3.43 -10.76 12.12
C ALA A 31 4.83 -10.77 12.73
N TYR A 32 4.90 -10.47 14.03
CA TYR A 32 6.12 -10.57 14.81
C TYR A 32 6.10 -11.85 15.67
N ARG A 33 7.24 -12.53 15.77
CA ARG A 33 7.45 -13.67 16.65
C ARG A 33 8.76 -13.48 17.39
N ASN A 34 8.70 -13.38 18.70
CA ASN A 34 9.87 -13.13 19.58
C ASN A 34 10.66 -11.86 19.19
N GLY A 35 9.98 -10.80 18.77
CA GLY A 35 10.61 -9.53 18.39
C GLY A 35 11.16 -9.48 16.96
N ALA A 36 11.09 -10.57 16.20
CA ALA A 36 11.51 -10.65 14.81
C ALA A 36 10.29 -10.81 13.86
N ILE A 37 10.43 -10.37 12.63
CA ILE A 37 9.40 -10.57 11.60
C ILE A 37 9.29 -12.06 11.26
N ALA A 38 8.10 -12.63 11.36
CA ALA A 38 7.86 -14.05 11.18
C ALA A 38 8.10 -14.54 9.73
N ASP A 39 7.82 -13.71 8.73
CA ASP A 39 8.12 -13.96 7.32
C ASP A 39 8.57 -12.65 6.63
N ALA A 40 9.88 -12.52 6.42
CA ALA A 40 10.49 -11.35 5.77
C ALA A 40 9.91 -11.05 4.39
N ARG A 41 9.47 -12.07 3.65
CA ARG A 41 8.86 -11.91 2.32
C ARG A 41 7.57 -11.11 2.39
N THR A 42 6.87 -11.10 3.53
CA THR A 42 5.64 -10.32 3.73
C THR A 42 5.90 -8.82 3.58
N VAL A 43 7.07 -8.35 4.01
CA VAL A 43 7.44 -6.92 3.94
C VAL A 43 7.66 -6.46 2.50
N GLU A 44 8.21 -7.34 1.66
CA GLU A 44 8.55 -7.03 0.26
C GLU A 44 7.39 -7.29 -0.73
N ARG A 45 6.27 -7.83 -0.23
CA ARG A 45 5.12 -8.14 -1.06
C ARG A 45 4.28 -6.90 -1.36
N THR A 46 3.56 -6.99 -2.47
CA THR A 46 2.54 -6.02 -2.86
C THR A 46 1.17 -6.65 -2.69
N PHE A 47 0.35 -6.06 -1.85
CA PHE A 47 -1.08 -6.37 -1.79
C PHE A 47 -1.76 -5.80 -3.03
N ILE A 48 -2.59 -6.61 -3.67
CA ILE A 48 -3.38 -6.19 -4.83
C ILE A 48 -4.85 -6.53 -4.54
N LEU A 49 -5.69 -5.50 -4.58
CA LEU A 49 -7.13 -5.63 -4.67
C LEU A 49 -7.51 -5.40 -6.13
N GLY A 50 -7.84 -6.48 -6.84
CA GLY A 50 -8.20 -6.45 -8.25
C GLY A 50 -9.69 -6.71 -8.44
N GLY A 51 -10.27 -6.16 -9.51
CA GLY A 51 -11.68 -6.36 -9.76
C GLY A 51 -12.13 -5.97 -11.15
N ILE A 52 -13.38 -6.30 -11.41
CA ILE A 52 -14.09 -5.97 -12.62
C ILE A 52 -15.30 -5.13 -12.26
N ALA A 53 -15.47 -3.99 -12.94
CA ALA A 53 -16.65 -3.18 -12.88
C ALA A 53 -17.50 -3.42 -14.15
N ILE A 54 -18.78 -3.70 -13.96
CA ILE A 54 -19.69 -4.08 -15.03
C ILE A 54 -20.85 -3.08 -15.07
N LEU A 55 -21.12 -2.52 -16.22
CA LEU A 55 -22.20 -1.56 -16.47
C LEU A 55 -23.46 -2.28 -16.98
N GLY A 56 -24.47 -2.38 -16.12
CA GLY A 56 -25.79 -2.93 -16.47
C GLY A 56 -25.83 -4.48 -16.58
N GLU A 57 -27.05 -5.02 -16.53
CA GLU A 57 -27.28 -6.48 -16.51
C GLU A 57 -26.94 -7.18 -17.84
N GLY A 58 -27.04 -6.47 -18.96
CA GLY A 58 -26.71 -7.04 -20.27
C GLY A 58 -25.25 -7.44 -20.37
N ALA A 59 -24.35 -6.54 -20.00
CA ALA A 59 -22.91 -6.80 -20.00
C ALA A 59 -22.52 -7.90 -18.98
N GLU A 60 -23.22 -7.95 -17.85
CA GLU A 60 -22.99 -8.99 -16.83
C GLU A 60 -23.35 -10.40 -17.35
N ASN A 61 -24.51 -10.53 -17.98
CA ASN A 61 -24.95 -11.82 -18.54
C ASN A 61 -24.02 -12.29 -19.66
N GLU A 62 -23.59 -11.37 -20.53
CA GLU A 62 -22.66 -11.68 -21.61
C GLU A 62 -21.29 -12.10 -21.08
N LEU A 63 -20.75 -11.39 -20.08
CA LEU A 63 -19.51 -11.73 -19.43
C LEU A 63 -19.58 -13.08 -18.75
N SER A 64 -20.66 -13.35 -17.99
CA SER A 64 -20.90 -14.63 -17.32
C SER A 64 -20.88 -15.78 -18.28
N ALA A 65 -21.60 -15.69 -19.41
CA ALA A 65 -21.62 -16.72 -20.44
C ALA A 65 -20.22 -16.98 -21.05
N ARG A 66 -19.43 -15.92 -21.24
CA ARG A 66 -18.07 -16.03 -21.76
C ARG A 66 -17.13 -16.70 -20.76
N ILE A 67 -17.19 -16.27 -19.47
CA ILE A 67 -16.37 -16.82 -18.39
C ILE A 67 -16.70 -18.29 -18.14
N GLU A 68 -17.95 -18.71 -18.21
CA GLU A 68 -18.36 -20.12 -18.11
C GLU A 68 -17.62 -21.02 -19.12
N SER A 69 -17.26 -20.50 -20.29
CA SER A 69 -16.47 -21.24 -21.27
C SER A 69 -15.07 -21.62 -20.80
N PHE A 70 -14.56 -20.97 -19.76
CA PHE A 70 -13.27 -21.29 -19.11
C PHE A 70 -13.44 -22.18 -17.89
N ALA A 71 -14.68 -22.42 -17.43
CA ALA A 71 -14.91 -23.19 -16.22
C ALA A 71 -14.32 -24.61 -16.34
N PRO A 72 -13.61 -25.09 -15.34
CA PRO A 72 -13.15 -26.45 -15.30
C PRO A 72 -14.37 -27.40 -15.19
N ARG A 73 -14.22 -28.64 -15.66
CA ARG A 73 -15.31 -29.65 -15.57
C ARG A 73 -15.77 -29.94 -14.14
N SER A 74 -14.94 -29.66 -13.15
CA SER A 74 -15.24 -29.78 -11.73
C SER A 74 -14.36 -28.85 -10.90
N GLY A 75 -14.87 -28.37 -9.78
CA GLY A 75 -14.14 -27.52 -8.83
C GLY A 75 -14.25 -26.03 -9.10
N GLU A 76 -13.53 -25.26 -8.30
CA GLU A 76 -13.49 -23.80 -8.38
C GLU A 76 -12.65 -23.31 -9.57
N MET A 77 -13.14 -22.29 -10.24
CA MET A 77 -12.39 -21.63 -11.31
C MET A 77 -11.33 -20.69 -10.73
N LYS A 78 -10.08 -21.11 -10.78
CA LYS A 78 -8.93 -20.31 -10.33
C LYS A 78 -8.09 -19.86 -11.52
N ALA A 79 -7.50 -18.68 -11.45
CA ALA A 79 -6.61 -18.16 -12.48
C ALA A 79 -5.53 -19.17 -12.88
N ARG A 80 -4.94 -19.88 -11.89
CA ARG A 80 -3.97 -20.96 -12.12
C ARG A 80 -4.54 -22.08 -13.01
N THR A 81 -5.80 -22.42 -12.83
CA THR A 81 -6.44 -23.49 -13.60
C THR A 81 -6.77 -23.04 -15.02
N VAL A 82 -7.23 -21.82 -15.18
CA VAL A 82 -7.65 -21.22 -16.47
C VAL A 82 -6.45 -20.81 -17.31
N LEU A 83 -5.51 -20.06 -16.71
CA LEU A 83 -4.36 -19.46 -17.41
C LEU A 83 -3.12 -20.37 -17.38
N GLY A 84 -3.18 -21.45 -16.62
CA GLY A 84 -2.08 -22.38 -16.37
C GLY A 84 -1.03 -21.78 -15.41
N GLY A 85 -0.69 -22.56 -14.37
CA GLY A 85 0.30 -22.16 -13.38
C GLY A 85 1.70 -21.99 -13.99
N SER A 86 2.34 -20.87 -13.74
CA SER A 86 3.77 -20.62 -13.98
C SER A 86 4.19 -19.45 -13.13
N ASP A 87 5.41 -19.52 -12.58
CA ASP A 87 6.03 -18.41 -11.86
C ASP A 87 6.60 -17.35 -12.82
N ASP A 88 6.66 -17.66 -14.13
CA ASP A 88 7.07 -16.75 -15.18
C ASP A 88 5.84 -16.05 -15.81
N PHE A 89 5.62 -14.80 -15.40
CA PHE A 89 4.52 -13.97 -15.90
C PHE A 89 4.55 -13.77 -17.43
N ALA A 90 5.73 -13.57 -18.00
CA ALA A 90 5.87 -13.40 -19.45
C ALA A 90 5.46 -14.67 -20.22
N ARG A 91 5.69 -15.84 -19.63
CA ARG A 91 5.23 -17.13 -20.19
C ARG A 91 3.71 -17.27 -20.10
N VAL A 92 3.10 -16.83 -18.99
CA VAL A 92 1.63 -16.83 -18.83
C VAL A 92 0.98 -15.93 -19.86
N LEU A 93 1.52 -14.71 -20.07
CA LEU A 93 0.98 -13.75 -21.06
C LEU A 93 0.99 -14.26 -22.49
N ARG A 94 1.95 -15.14 -22.85
CA ARG A 94 2.06 -15.70 -24.23
C ARG A 94 1.13 -16.87 -24.50
N ARG A 95 0.34 -17.30 -23.51
CA ARG A 95 -0.58 -18.44 -23.67
C ARG A 95 -1.84 -18.00 -24.39
N ARG A 96 -2.35 -18.89 -25.21
CA ARG A 96 -3.60 -18.67 -25.93
C ARG A 96 -4.79 -18.50 -24.97
N GLU A 97 -4.79 -19.24 -23.88
CA GLU A 97 -5.81 -19.15 -22.84
C GLU A 97 -5.84 -17.76 -22.21
N THR A 98 -4.68 -17.16 -21.95
CA THR A 98 -4.58 -15.80 -21.41
C THR A 98 -5.12 -14.77 -22.41
N THR A 99 -4.76 -14.88 -23.69
CA THR A 99 -5.28 -13.99 -24.74
C THR A 99 -6.80 -14.09 -24.81
N ARG A 100 -7.35 -15.32 -24.86
CA ARG A 100 -8.82 -15.53 -24.88
C ARG A 100 -9.52 -14.96 -23.65
N PHE A 101 -8.90 -15.10 -22.46
CA PHE A 101 -9.44 -14.52 -21.24
C PHE A 101 -9.45 -12.98 -21.32
N LEU A 102 -8.35 -12.36 -21.73
CA LEU A 102 -8.28 -10.91 -21.88
C LEU A 102 -9.29 -10.40 -22.93
N GLU A 103 -9.44 -11.08 -24.06
CA GLU A 103 -10.46 -10.76 -25.06
C GLU A 103 -11.88 -10.89 -24.51
N SER A 104 -12.13 -11.76 -23.55
CA SER A 104 -13.45 -11.91 -22.94
C SER A 104 -13.83 -10.75 -22.04
N ILE A 105 -12.87 -10.06 -21.43
CA ILE A 105 -13.08 -8.89 -20.57
C ILE A 105 -12.90 -7.55 -21.28
N ASP A 106 -12.30 -7.54 -22.47
CA ASP A 106 -12.14 -6.35 -23.32
C ASP A 106 -13.44 -6.10 -24.11
N GLN A 107 -14.47 -5.66 -23.41
CA GLN A 107 -15.80 -5.45 -23.95
C GLN A 107 -16.38 -4.11 -23.48
N PRO A 108 -17.27 -3.47 -24.29
CA PRO A 108 -18.03 -2.29 -23.85
C PRO A 108 -18.81 -2.61 -22.55
N GLY A 109 -18.77 -1.67 -21.61
CA GLY A 109 -19.45 -1.82 -20.32
C GLY A 109 -18.69 -2.68 -19.30
N ILE A 110 -17.47 -3.11 -19.61
CA ILE A 110 -16.59 -3.79 -18.67
C ILE A 110 -15.33 -2.93 -18.45
N ALA A 111 -14.96 -2.70 -17.20
CA ALA A 111 -13.72 -2.02 -16.83
C ALA A 111 -12.96 -2.86 -15.81
N VAL A 112 -11.67 -2.97 -16.00
CA VAL A 112 -10.77 -3.57 -14.99
C VAL A 112 -10.31 -2.47 -14.05
N HIS A 113 -10.46 -2.71 -12.76
CA HIS A 113 -9.97 -1.83 -11.70
C HIS A 113 -9.04 -2.61 -10.79
N TYR A 114 -7.94 -1.98 -10.39
CA TYR A 114 -7.09 -2.56 -9.36
C TYR A 114 -6.49 -1.46 -8.49
N HIS A 115 -6.22 -1.82 -7.26
CA HIS A 115 -5.42 -1.06 -6.32
C HIS A 115 -4.24 -1.92 -5.90
N SER A 116 -3.03 -1.38 -5.98
CA SER A 116 -1.83 -2.05 -5.50
C SER A 116 -1.21 -1.25 -4.37
N GLN A 117 -0.75 -1.95 -3.35
CA GLN A 117 -0.21 -1.35 -2.13
C GLN A 117 1.06 -2.09 -1.72
N ASP A 118 2.15 -1.36 -1.60
CA ASP A 118 3.39 -1.86 -1.05
C ASP A 118 3.24 -2.03 0.47
N ASN A 119 3.54 -3.23 1.00
CA ASN A 119 3.31 -3.54 2.40
C ASN A 119 4.22 -2.76 3.34
N LEU A 120 5.48 -2.54 2.97
CA LEU A 120 6.38 -1.70 3.76
C LEU A 120 5.87 -0.26 3.82
N TYR A 121 5.50 0.30 2.64
CA TYR A 121 4.97 1.66 2.58
C TYR A 121 3.75 1.82 3.49
N TYR A 122 2.80 0.89 3.38
CA TYR A 122 1.59 0.91 4.21
C TYR A 122 1.90 0.80 5.70
N ALA A 123 2.84 -0.06 6.07
CA ALA A 123 3.21 -0.25 7.47
C ALA A 123 3.76 1.00 8.14
N ILE A 124 4.38 1.92 7.40
CA ILE A 124 5.09 3.07 7.98
C ILE A 124 4.42 4.43 7.76
N VAL A 125 3.36 4.52 6.96
CA VAL A 125 2.73 5.82 6.62
C VAL A 125 2.16 6.55 7.83
N ASP A 126 1.64 5.84 8.82
CA ASP A 126 1.03 6.41 10.03
C ASP A 126 2.07 7.09 10.94
N ILE A 127 3.34 6.74 10.80
CA ILE A 127 4.45 7.44 11.47
C ILE A 127 4.49 8.90 11.03
N VAL A 128 4.47 9.12 9.72
CA VAL A 128 4.51 10.47 9.13
C VAL A 128 3.23 11.23 9.45
N ASP A 129 2.07 10.58 9.32
CA ASP A 129 0.78 11.19 9.63
C ASP A 129 0.71 11.63 11.11
N SER A 130 1.24 10.82 12.02
CA SER A 130 1.35 11.17 13.44
C SER A 130 2.23 12.39 13.70
N MET A 131 3.37 12.48 13.00
CA MET A 131 4.26 13.63 13.11
C MET A 131 3.62 14.90 12.53
N ILE A 132 2.91 14.79 11.39
CA ILE A 132 2.17 15.90 10.80
C ILE A 132 1.08 16.38 11.77
N ALA A 133 0.27 15.47 12.31
CA ALA A 133 -0.79 15.80 13.27
C ALA A 133 -0.22 16.49 14.52
N GLY A 134 0.91 16.00 15.03
CA GLY A 134 1.59 16.58 16.20
C GLY A 134 2.24 17.95 15.94
N SER A 135 2.56 18.28 14.69
CA SER A 135 3.18 19.55 14.34
C SER A 135 2.26 20.77 14.50
N GLY A 136 0.94 20.56 14.50
CA GLY A 136 -0.05 21.64 14.49
C GLY A 136 -0.05 22.51 13.22
N ASN A 137 0.78 22.18 12.23
CA ASN A 137 0.92 22.94 10.98
C ASN A 137 0.11 22.26 9.86
N GLY A 138 -1.10 22.77 9.59
CA GLY A 138 -1.99 22.25 8.55
C GLY A 138 -1.39 22.26 7.13
N HIS A 139 -0.41 23.12 6.83
CA HIS A 139 0.25 23.12 5.52
C HIS A 139 1.09 21.88 5.27
N MET A 140 1.55 21.19 6.32
CA MET A 140 2.30 19.94 6.18
C MET A 140 1.46 18.81 5.58
N PHE A 141 0.14 18.87 5.68
CA PHE A 141 -0.74 17.92 5.00
C PHE A 141 -0.64 17.97 3.47
N ALA A 142 -0.32 19.13 2.90
CA ALA A 142 -0.10 19.23 1.47
C ALA A 142 1.14 18.46 0.99
N LEU A 143 2.08 18.18 1.88
CA LEU A 143 3.36 17.51 1.62
C LEU A 143 3.39 16.06 2.13
N HIS A 144 2.24 15.51 2.55
CA HIS A 144 2.19 14.21 3.21
C HIS A 144 2.75 13.08 2.35
N ARG A 145 2.53 13.12 1.02
CA ARG A 145 3.01 12.09 0.08
C ARG A 145 4.53 12.08 -0.02
N GLU A 146 5.11 13.25 -0.18
CA GLU A 146 6.55 13.45 -0.32
C GLU A 146 7.28 13.05 0.97
N LEU A 147 6.72 13.42 2.13
CA LEU A 147 7.26 13.02 3.43
C LEU A 147 7.16 11.50 3.68
N LYS A 148 6.05 10.87 3.28
CA LYS A 148 5.90 9.41 3.34
C LYS A 148 6.89 8.71 2.42
N ASN A 149 7.08 9.24 1.20
CA ASN A 149 8.08 8.71 0.27
C ASN A 149 9.51 8.87 0.83
N ALA A 150 9.81 9.97 1.52
CA ALA A 150 11.11 10.16 2.17
C ALA A 150 11.40 9.08 3.22
N LEU A 151 10.43 8.75 4.08
CA LEU A 151 10.57 7.66 5.05
C LEU A 151 10.72 6.29 4.36
N TYR A 152 9.91 6.06 3.32
CA TYR A 152 9.94 4.82 2.56
C TYR A 152 11.28 4.59 1.85
N LEU A 153 11.87 5.63 1.26
CA LEU A 153 13.20 5.55 0.64
C LEU A 153 14.27 5.12 1.65
N CYS A 154 14.20 5.63 2.87
CA CYS A 154 15.09 5.23 3.95
C CYS A 154 14.84 3.78 4.38
N ALA A 155 13.58 3.42 4.68
CA ALA A 155 13.20 2.10 5.17
C ALA A 155 13.51 0.97 4.17
N ARG A 156 13.47 1.23 2.87
CA ARG A 156 13.78 0.28 1.80
C ARG A 156 15.22 -0.22 1.77
N ILE A 157 16.15 0.42 2.47
CA ILE A 157 17.56 -0.03 2.50
C ILE A 157 17.68 -1.36 3.27
N ASP A 158 16.97 -1.45 4.39
CA ASP A 158 16.84 -2.68 5.18
C ASP A 158 15.42 -2.75 5.74
N PRO A 159 14.44 -3.20 4.94
CA PRO A 159 13.03 -3.17 5.32
C PRO A 159 12.72 -3.97 6.58
N VAL A 160 13.37 -5.13 6.72
CA VAL A 160 13.15 -6.04 7.85
C VAL A 160 13.75 -5.44 9.11
N GLY A 161 15.03 -5.06 9.08
CA GLY A 161 15.71 -4.48 10.23
C GLY A 161 15.07 -3.15 10.66
N PHE A 162 14.61 -2.34 9.72
CA PHE A 162 13.89 -1.09 10.03
C PHE A 162 12.63 -1.37 10.85
N LEU A 163 11.76 -2.28 10.40
CA LEU A 163 10.52 -2.63 11.09
C LEU A 163 10.76 -3.35 12.42
N GLU A 164 11.76 -4.22 12.52
CA GLU A 164 12.13 -4.88 13.77
C GLU A 164 12.61 -3.87 14.82
N ASN A 165 13.37 -2.86 14.41
CA ASN A 165 13.74 -1.76 15.31
C ASN A 165 12.53 -0.93 15.75
N LEU A 166 11.59 -0.63 14.85
CA LEU A 166 10.34 0.05 15.23
C LEU A 166 9.54 -0.78 16.24
N ALA A 167 9.45 -2.09 16.05
CA ALA A 167 8.75 -3.00 16.95
C ALA A 167 9.37 -3.03 18.35
N ALA A 168 10.69 -2.84 18.48
CA ALA A 168 11.37 -2.77 19.76
C ALA A 168 10.89 -1.59 20.62
N PHE A 169 10.38 -0.51 20.01
CA PHE A 169 9.75 0.62 20.68
C PHE A 169 8.23 0.47 20.87
N GLY A 170 7.67 -0.72 20.57
CA GLY A 170 6.25 -1.01 20.71
C GLY A 170 5.38 -0.62 19.51
N PHE A 171 5.96 -0.23 18.36
CA PHE A 171 5.21 0.05 17.14
C PHE A 171 4.32 -1.17 16.74
N PRO A 172 3.06 -0.99 16.30
CA PRO A 172 2.38 0.29 15.98
C PRO A 172 1.75 1.03 17.18
N ASN A 173 1.89 0.52 18.41
CA ASN A 173 1.37 1.13 19.64
C ASN A 173 2.53 1.63 20.51
N VAL A 174 3.10 2.79 20.14
CA VAL A 174 4.25 3.37 20.84
C VAL A 174 3.82 3.96 22.18
N PRO A 175 4.24 3.37 23.33
CA PRO A 175 3.87 3.90 24.63
C PRO A 175 4.57 5.24 24.91
N PRO A 176 4.03 6.08 25.79
CA PRO A 176 4.57 7.42 26.06
C PRO A 176 6.06 7.44 26.42
N GLY A 177 6.54 6.43 27.17
CA GLY A 177 7.97 6.30 27.52
C GLY A 177 8.90 6.00 26.36
N GLU A 178 8.37 5.45 25.26
CA GLU A 178 9.12 5.04 24.08
C GLU A 178 9.04 6.07 22.92
N VAL A 179 8.20 7.11 23.03
CA VAL A 179 8.03 8.12 21.96
C VAL A 179 9.36 8.79 21.61
N ARG A 180 10.12 9.17 22.63
CA ARG A 180 11.40 9.84 22.42
C ARG A 180 12.42 8.93 21.73
N PRO A 181 12.78 7.73 22.24
CA PRO A 181 13.73 6.86 21.58
C PRO A 181 13.23 6.39 20.19
N PHE A 182 11.94 6.20 19.99
CA PHE A 182 11.34 5.92 18.69
C PHE A 182 11.61 7.03 17.67
N CYS A 183 11.35 8.30 18.04
CA CYS A 183 11.59 9.43 17.17
C CYS A 183 13.09 9.66 16.91
N GLU A 184 13.95 9.46 17.93
CA GLU A 184 15.41 9.54 17.80
C GLU A 184 15.94 8.44 16.85
N PHE A 185 15.39 7.24 16.90
CA PHE A 185 15.72 6.19 15.91
C PHE A 185 15.40 6.62 14.48
N ILE A 186 14.22 7.18 14.24
CA ILE A 186 13.82 7.67 12.91
C ILE A 186 14.70 8.83 12.46
N GLU A 187 14.98 9.80 13.36
CA GLU A 187 15.87 10.91 13.06
C GLU A 187 17.25 10.43 12.62
N ASN A 188 17.85 9.49 13.37
CA ASN A 188 19.16 8.94 13.08
C ASN A 188 19.17 8.13 11.78
N SER A 189 18.13 7.31 11.53
CA SER A 189 18.02 6.55 10.28
C SER A 189 17.98 7.46 9.05
N LEU A 190 17.23 8.58 9.13
CA LEU A 190 17.17 9.57 8.06
C LEU A 190 18.49 10.31 7.88
N LEU A 191 19.21 10.60 8.98
CA LEU A 191 20.53 11.23 8.94
C LEU A 191 21.55 10.30 8.27
N ASP A 192 21.65 9.07 8.70
CA ASP A 192 22.54 8.06 8.12
C ASP A 192 22.26 7.86 6.62
N PHE A 193 20.99 7.86 6.23
CA PHE A 193 20.59 7.78 4.84
C PHE A 193 21.05 8.97 4.02
N LEU A 194 20.90 10.20 4.54
CA LEU A 194 21.41 11.42 3.91
C LEU A 194 22.92 11.40 3.75
N GLU A 195 23.66 10.95 4.76
CA GLU A 195 25.12 10.90 4.72
C GLU A 195 25.64 9.85 3.74
N THR A 196 25.02 8.66 3.73
CA THR A 196 25.49 7.54 2.91
C THR A 196 25.06 7.60 1.46
N ARG A 197 23.96 8.31 1.13
CA ARG A 197 23.36 8.40 -0.21
C ARG A 197 23.37 9.78 -0.83
N SER A 198 24.09 10.74 -0.23
CA SER A 198 24.05 12.15 -0.62
C SER A 198 24.28 12.42 -2.11
N GLU A 199 25.14 11.64 -2.78
CA GLU A 199 25.45 11.82 -4.20
C GLU A 199 24.36 11.33 -5.15
N SER A 200 23.51 10.38 -4.69
CA SER A 200 22.45 9.75 -5.50
C SER A 200 21.07 10.40 -5.34
N LEU A 201 20.90 11.27 -4.34
CA LEU A 201 19.63 11.90 -4.05
C LEU A 201 19.41 13.17 -4.88
N SER A 202 18.18 13.33 -5.39
CA SER A 202 17.75 14.59 -5.97
C SER A 202 17.72 15.70 -4.90
N PHE A 203 17.70 16.96 -5.33
CA PHE A 203 17.52 18.09 -4.41
C PHE A 203 16.20 18.00 -3.65
N GLU A 204 15.14 17.56 -4.34
CA GLU A 204 13.80 17.42 -3.80
C GLU A 204 13.74 16.30 -2.73
N ASP A 205 14.27 15.11 -3.03
CA ASP A 205 14.33 14.01 -2.06
C ASP A 205 15.09 14.44 -0.80
N ARG A 206 16.24 15.09 -0.97
CA ARG A 206 17.04 15.60 0.15
C ARG A 206 16.27 16.59 1.00
N PHE A 207 15.52 17.49 0.39
CA PHE A 207 14.69 18.47 1.09
C PHE A 207 13.62 17.80 1.94
N PHE A 208 12.91 16.81 1.39
CA PHE A 208 11.85 16.11 2.13
C PHE A 208 12.39 15.19 3.23
N ILE A 209 13.51 14.52 3.00
CA ILE A 209 14.18 13.70 4.02
C ILE A 209 14.65 14.59 5.19
N GLU A 210 15.27 15.72 4.91
CA GLU A 210 15.70 16.66 5.94
C GLU A 210 14.50 17.28 6.70
N THR A 211 13.43 17.60 5.99
CA THR A 211 12.19 18.10 6.60
C THR A 211 11.61 17.06 7.56
N LEU A 212 11.50 15.80 7.13
CA LEU A 212 11.00 14.72 7.97
C LEU A 212 11.92 14.47 9.17
N ARG A 213 13.24 14.54 8.98
CA ARG A 213 14.22 14.43 10.08
C ARG A 213 13.98 15.49 11.15
N GLN A 214 13.75 16.74 10.75
CA GLN A 214 13.45 17.82 11.69
C GLN A 214 12.10 17.60 12.40
N MET A 215 11.11 17.05 11.70
CA MET A 215 9.81 16.69 12.30
C MET A 215 9.98 15.56 13.33
N ALA A 216 10.76 14.52 13.04
CA ALA A 216 11.05 13.45 13.98
C ALA A 216 11.71 14.00 15.25
N ARG A 217 12.72 14.87 15.09
CA ARG A 217 13.36 15.57 16.21
C ARG A 217 12.42 16.44 17.02
N ALA A 218 11.47 17.12 16.37
CA ALA A 218 10.46 17.91 17.06
C ALA A 218 9.49 17.00 17.83
N SER A 219 9.04 15.90 17.21
CA SER A 219 8.10 14.93 17.78
C SER A 219 8.68 14.15 18.96
N SER A 220 10.01 14.04 19.10
CA SER A 220 10.67 13.39 20.25
C SER A 220 10.38 14.09 21.59
N ARG A 221 9.86 15.30 21.56
CA ARG A 221 9.45 16.08 22.74
C ARG A 221 7.97 15.92 23.10
N SER A 222 7.22 15.18 22.28
CA SER A 222 5.80 14.93 22.49
C SER A 222 5.58 13.81 23.51
N GLU A 223 4.46 13.85 24.23
CA GLU A 223 4.08 12.79 25.17
C GLU A 223 3.49 11.57 24.46
N SER A 224 2.92 11.75 23.26
CA SER A 224 2.33 10.68 22.47
C SER A 224 2.33 11.02 20.98
N LEU A 225 2.26 9.98 20.15
CA LEU A 225 2.06 10.08 18.69
C LEU A 225 0.61 9.72 18.36
N ALA A 226 -0.11 10.62 17.67
CA ALA A 226 -1.57 10.61 17.58
C ALA A 226 -2.16 9.31 17.00
N LEU A 227 -1.56 8.76 15.96
CA LEU A 227 -2.02 7.55 15.26
C LEU A 227 -1.27 6.27 15.67
N LEU A 228 -0.29 6.39 16.59
CA LEU A 228 0.52 5.27 17.05
C LEU A 228 0.23 4.95 18.51
N LYS A 229 -1.03 5.10 18.93
CA LYS A 229 -1.53 4.76 20.26
C LYS A 229 -2.92 4.17 20.15
N ASP A 230 -3.24 3.26 21.05
CA ASP A 230 -4.59 2.68 21.19
C ASP A 230 -5.13 2.00 19.91
N ASN A 231 -4.22 1.55 19.01
CA ASN A 231 -4.63 0.74 17.88
C ASN A 231 -5.14 -0.61 18.39
N PRO A 232 -6.27 -1.13 17.86
CA PRO A 232 -6.72 -2.47 18.24
C PRO A 232 -5.65 -3.49 17.85
N PRO A 233 -5.45 -4.53 18.66
CA PRO A 233 -4.59 -5.64 18.23
C PRO A 233 -5.13 -6.21 16.93
N ASP A 234 -4.24 -6.43 15.97
CA ASP A 234 -4.61 -7.09 14.72
C ASP A 234 -5.21 -8.46 15.04
N THR A 235 -6.50 -8.64 14.73
CA THR A 235 -7.24 -9.89 14.91
C THR A 235 -7.10 -10.79 13.70
#